data_e6dcf19abee7e1e92f4a454a408b4297
#
_entry.id   e6dcf19abee7e1e92f4a454a408b4297
#
_cell.length_a   1.000
_cell.length_b   1.000
_cell.length_c   1.000
_cell.angle_alpha   90.00
_cell.angle_beta   90.00
_cell.angle_gamma   90.00
#
_symmetry.space_group_name_H-M   'P 1'
#
loop_
_entity.id
_entity.type
_entity.pdbx_description
1 polymer ?
#
loop_
_entity_poly.entity_id
_entity_poly.type
_entity_poly.pdbx_seq_one_letter_code
_entity_poly.pdbx_strand_id
1 'polypeptide(L)'
;MHIAWLGKKSPFCGNVTYGREITNNLLDRDYRVSFLHFSQPQGNYEHHQYQQQDLTEPNCQEVSLPFIYKSQVYTIPTLKSSKVLLRSLQQLQPDLVHASLTLSPLDFLLPDICEELNIPLVATFHPPFDSKIRNLKSSTQYLTYQLYAPFLARYERVIVFSEIQRELLIKLGVPGDRVVIIPNGVDHHKYSPGGSNLKYQLRVKKLFVYQGRIATEKNIEALLKAWKLAEMGDDCQLLMVGDGPLRNSLQPHYGKEHNIVWFGYISNEQQRINILRAADVFILPSLVEGLSISLLEAMSCGIACLATDAGADGEVLDNGAGVVLDTQGVTTQLKILLPLFRNHPEMTSLLGNKARQRVLERYTLQQNITKLEQLYSEIANRQLIINNQ
;
A
#
# COMPACT_ATOMS: atom_id res chain seq x y z
N MET A 1 -1.05 7.06 25.47
CA MET A 1 -0.54 8.05 24.51
C MET A 1 -1.63 8.42 23.53
N HIS A 2 -1.78 9.71 23.20
CA HIS A 2 -2.76 10.22 22.24
C HIS A 2 -2.09 10.59 20.93
N ILE A 3 -2.45 9.93 19.84
CA ILE A 3 -1.91 10.11 18.50
C ILE A 3 -2.91 10.88 17.63
N ALA A 4 -2.51 12.02 17.07
CA ALA A 4 -3.25 12.68 16.01
C ALA A 4 -2.77 12.11 14.66
N TRP A 5 -3.59 11.26 14.04
CA TRP A 5 -3.28 10.62 12.77
C TRP A 5 -3.82 11.44 11.62
N LEU A 6 -2.96 12.02 10.81
CA LEU A 6 -3.34 12.70 9.56
C LEU A 6 -3.20 11.74 8.37
N GLY A 7 -4.31 11.39 7.72
CA GLY A 7 -4.30 10.42 6.63
C GLY A 7 -5.49 10.48 5.69
N LYS A 8 -5.58 9.51 4.78
CA LYS A 8 -6.71 9.36 3.85
C LYS A 8 -7.74 8.36 4.36
N LYS A 9 -9.03 8.69 4.19
CA LYS A 9 -10.14 7.74 4.31
C LYS A 9 -10.74 7.38 2.94
N SER A 10 -10.61 8.26 1.96
CA SER A 10 -11.14 8.07 0.60
C SER A 10 -10.34 8.91 -0.41
N PRO A 11 -10.40 8.62 -1.71
CA PRO A 11 -10.90 7.39 -2.32
C PRO A 11 -10.02 6.18 -1.96
N PHE A 12 -10.58 4.98 -2.01
CA PHE A 12 -9.90 3.75 -1.60
C PHE A 12 -8.59 3.53 -2.36
N CYS A 13 -7.52 3.27 -1.62
CA CYS A 13 -6.17 2.99 -2.13
C CYS A 13 -5.32 2.34 -1.02
N GLY A 14 -4.09 1.94 -1.33
CA GLY A 14 -3.17 1.35 -0.35
C GLY A 14 -2.98 2.19 0.92
N ASN A 15 -2.90 3.53 0.79
CA ASN A 15 -2.77 4.42 1.95
C ASN A 15 -3.99 4.39 2.87
N VAL A 16 -5.20 4.21 2.32
CA VAL A 16 -6.42 4.07 3.12
C VAL A 16 -6.39 2.77 3.90
N THR A 17 -6.01 1.66 3.25
CA THR A 17 -5.84 0.37 3.92
C THR A 17 -4.78 0.46 5.01
N TYR A 18 -3.61 1.01 4.71
CA TYR A 18 -2.54 1.22 5.67
C TYR A 18 -2.99 2.02 6.89
N GLY A 19 -3.56 3.22 6.67
CA GLY A 19 -4.01 4.09 7.76
C GLY A 19 -5.05 3.41 8.66
N ARG A 20 -6.02 2.70 8.07
CA ARG A 20 -7.04 1.95 8.79
C ARG A 20 -6.43 0.82 9.64
N GLU A 21 -5.59 -0.02 9.04
CA GLU A 21 -4.97 -1.14 9.75
C GLU A 21 -4.09 -0.65 10.92
N ILE A 22 -3.29 0.41 10.71
CA ILE A 22 -2.46 0.97 11.77
C ILE A 22 -3.32 1.57 12.88
N THR A 23 -4.28 2.43 12.56
CA THR A 23 -5.07 3.13 13.58
C THR A 23 -5.96 2.18 14.38
N ASN A 24 -6.58 1.17 13.74
CA ASN A 24 -7.36 0.16 14.46
C ASN A 24 -6.48 -0.64 15.41
N ASN A 25 -5.29 -1.09 14.96
CA ASN A 25 -4.38 -1.82 15.84
C ASN A 25 -3.81 -0.96 16.99
N LEU A 26 -3.64 0.35 16.80
CA LEU A 26 -3.28 1.25 17.90
C LEU A 26 -4.43 1.39 18.92
N LEU A 27 -5.67 1.50 18.46
CA LEU A 27 -6.86 1.51 19.32
C LEU A 27 -7.01 0.20 20.12
N ASP A 28 -6.79 -0.96 19.48
CA ASP A 28 -6.79 -2.27 20.12
C ASP A 28 -5.70 -2.43 21.20
N ARG A 29 -4.67 -1.56 21.18
CA ARG A 29 -3.57 -1.51 22.16
C ARG A 29 -3.66 -0.33 23.11
N ASP A 30 -4.88 0.17 23.35
CA ASP A 30 -5.20 1.24 24.30
C ASP A 30 -4.57 2.61 23.99
N TYR A 31 -4.17 2.85 22.73
CA TYR A 31 -3.82 4.20 22.29
C TYR A 31 -5.09 5.01 22.04
N ARG A 32 -5.07 6.27 22.41
CA ARG A 32 -6.09 7.20 21.94
C ARG A 32 -5.69 7.70 20.54
N VAL A 33 -6.58 7.58 19.58
CA VAL A 33 -6.34 8.05 18.21
C VAL A 33 -7.40 9.08 17.81
N SER A 34 -6.95 10.25 17.31
CA SER A 34 -7.79 11.21 16.61
C SER A 34 -7.43 11.19 15.13
N PHE A 35 -8.38 10.84 14.26
CA PHE A 35 -8.15 10.70 12.83
C PHE A 35 -8.51 12.00 12.09
N LEU A 36 -7.51 12.68 11.54
CA LEU A 36 -7.66 13.88 10.75
C LEU A 36 -7.63 13.53 9.26
N HIS A 37 -8.64 13.92 8.51
CA HIS A 37 -8.72 13.59 7.08
C HIS A 37 -9.45 14.67 6.27
N PHE A 38 -9.17 14.71 4.97
CA PHE A 38 -9.86 15.60 4.07
C PHE A 38 -11.26 15.08 3.76
N SER A 39 -12.29 15.82 4.21
CA SER A 39 -13.69 15.57 3.89
C SER A 39 -14.44 16.89 3.77
N GLN A 40 -15.55 16.89 3.03
CA GLN A 40 -16.45 18.03 3.01
C GLN A 40 -17.42 17.92 4.19
N PRO A 41 -17.82 19.05 4.84
CA PRO A 41 -18.92 19.03 5.76
C PRO A 41 -20.15 18.47 5.06
N GLN A 42 -20.93 17.63 5.74
CA GLN A 42 -22.14 17.00 5.20
C GLN A 42 -23.08 18.06 4.62
N GLY A 43 -23.14 18.17 3.30
CA GLY A 43 -24.02 19.03 2.53
C GLY A 43 -24.12 18.47 1.12
N ASN A 44 -25.29 17.89 0.80
CA ASN A 44 -25.82 17.50 -0.49
C ASN A 44 -24.83 17.33 -1.64
N TYR A 45 -24.31 16.13 -1.83
CA TYR A 45 -23.91 15.62 -3.14
C TYR A 45 -24.41 14.20 -3.31
N GLU A 46 -25.35 14.06 -4.25
CA GLU A 46 -25.82 12.80 -4.79
C GLU A 46 -24.69 12.08 -5.54
N HIS A 47 -24.65 10.76 -5.37
CA HIS A 47 -24.16 9.75 -6.28
C HIS A 47 -22.71 9.77 -6.78
N HIS A 48 -21.82 9.09 -6.02
CA HIS A 48 -21.03 8.04 -6.66
C HIS A 48 -21.07 6.78 -5.78
N GLN A 49 -21.54 5.68 -6.36
CA GLN A 49 -21.80 4.36 -5.80
C GLN A 49 -20.53 3.67 -5.25
N TYR A 50 -19.98 4.19 -4.21
CA TYR A 50 -19.09 3.44 -3.31
C TYR A 50 -19.46 3.84 -1.89
N GLN A 51 -20.59 3.33 -1.40
CA GLN A 51 -20.84 3.27 0.04
C GLN A 51 -19.81 2.33 0.63
N GLN A 52 -18.66 2.87 0.96
CA GLN A 52 -17.74 2.22 1.88
C GLN A 52 -18.38 2.29 3.26
N GLN A 53 -18.61 1.11 3.84
CA GLN A 53 -18.82 1.01 5.28
C GLN A 53 -17.69 1.77 5.97
N ASP A 54 -18.04 2.74 6.80
CA ASP A 54 -17.13 3.41 7.72
C ASP A 54 -16.57 2.35 8.66
N LEU A 55 -15.36 1.89 8.37
CA LEU A 55 -14.70 0.81 9.10
C LEU A 55 -13.74 1.34 10.17
N THR A 56 -13.92 2.59 10.60
CA THR A 56 -13.21 3.10 11.77
C THR A 56 -13.95 2.67 13.03
N GLU A 57 -13.19 2.21 14.00
CA GLU A 57 -13.71 1.86 15.33
C GLU A 57 -14.53 3.01 15.92
N PRO A 58 -15.64 2.74 16.61
CA PRO A 58 -16.54 3.76 17.16
C PRO A 58 -15.86 4.70 18.18
N ASN A 59 -14.68 4.36 18.66
CA ASN A 59 -13.92 5.14 19.65
C ASN A 59 -12.89 6.11 19.03
N CYS A 60 -12.77 6.19 17.69
CA CYS A 60 -11.84 7.10 17.04
C CYS A 60 -12.51 8.46 16.82
N GLN A 61 -11.98 9.52 17.44
CA GLN A 61 -12.42 10.88 17.16
C GLN A 61 -11.98 11.33 15.77
N GLU A 62 -12.93 11.81 14.96
CA GLU A 62 -12.65 12.27 13.60
C GLU A 62 -12.62 13.79 13.47
N VAL A 63 -11.67 14.29 12.69
CA VAL A 63 -11.55 15.70 12.34
C VAL A 63 -11.53 15.87 10.82
N SER A 64 -12.50 16.62 10.31
CA SER A 64 -12.65 16.92 8.89
C SER A 64 -11.85 18.16 8.50
N LEU A 65 -10.94 18.01 7.53
CA LEU A 65 -10.19 19.11 6.93
C LEU A 65 -10.82 19.48 5.57
N PRO A 66 -11.10 20.76 5.30
CA PRO A 66 -11.72 21.18 4.06
C PRO A 66 -10.74 21.05 2.88
N PHE A 67 -11.25 20.69 1.68
CA PHE A 67 -10.44 20.54 0.48
C PHE A 67 -11.17 21.07 -0.76
N ILE A 68 -10.39 21.39 -1.81
CA ILE A 68 -10.89 21.80 -3.13
C ILE A 68 -11.01 20.59 -4.04
N TYR A 69 -9.97 19.76 -4.06
CA TYR A 69 -9.89 18.58 -4.92
C TYR A 69 -9.16 17.44 -4.21
N LYS A 70 -9.64 16.22 -4.40
CA LYS A 70 -9.04 15.00 -3.83
C LYS A 70 -9.07 13.87 -4.85
N SER A 71 -7.93 13.23 -5.04
CA SER A 71 -7.75 12.04 -5.87
C SER A 71 -7.13 10.89 -5.07
N GLN A 72 -6.91 9.76 -5.72
CA GLN A 72 -6.16 8.66 -5.11
C GLN A 72 -4.68 9.02 -4.86
N VAL A 73 -4.12 9.94 -5.64
CA VAL A 73 -2.69 10.30 -5.58
C VAL A 73 -2.45 11.53 -4.71
N TYR A 74 -3.16 12.64 -4.93
CA TYR A 74 -2.91 13.91 -4.24
C TYR A 74 -4.21 14.58 -3.77
N THR A 75 -4.06 15.54 -2.85
CA THR A 75 -5.17 16.34 -2.32
C THR A 75 -4.80 17.82 -2.34
N ILE A 76 -5.67 18.66 -2.85
CA ILE A 76 -5.54 20.12 -2.82
C ILE A 76 -6.42 20.65 -1.68
N PRO A 77 -5.84 21.14 -0.57
CA PRO A 77 -6.57 21.71 0.55
C PRO A 77 -7.14 23.07 0.19
N THR A 78 -8.11 23.56 0.97
CA THR A 78 -8.51 24.97 0.94
C THR A 78 -7.48 25.82 1.72
N LEU A 79 -7.51 27.14 1.52
CA LEU A 79 -6.69 28.07 2.31
C LEU A 79 -7.02 28.04 3.83
N LYS A 80 -8.20 27.54 4.20
CA LYS A 80 -8.63 27.41 5.59
C LYS A 80 -8.09 26.13 6.28
N SER A 81 -7.62 25.16 5.51
CA SER A 81 -7.28 23.82 6.03
C SER A 81 -6.16 23.86 7.08
N SER A 82 -5.14 24.70 6.89
CA SER A 82 -4.04 24.88 7.87
C SER A 82 -4.54 25.47 9.19
N LYS A 83 -5.45 26.46 9.13
CA LYS A 83 -6.06 27.06 10.34
C LYS A 83 -6.96 26.07 11.07
N VAL A 84 -7.71 25.24 10.33
CA VAL A 84 -8.56 24.19 10.91
C VAL A 84 -7.66 23.16 11.59
N LEU A 85 -6.61 22.71 10.92
CA LEU A 85 -5.65 21.77 11.47
C LEU A 85 -5.00 22.30 12.77
N LEU A 86 -4.45 23.53 12.75
CA LEU A 86 -3.85 24.16 13.92
C LEU A 86 -4.81 24.18 15.11
N ARG A 87 -6.04 24.69 14.90
CA ARG A 87 -7.06 24.76 15.97
C ARG A 87 -7.43 23.37 16.49
N SER A 88 -7.57 22.40 15.60
CA SER A 88 -7.90 21.03 16.00
C SER A 88 -6.80 20.42 16.85
N LEU A 89 -5.54 20.59 16.47
CA LEU A 89 -4.40 20.09 17.27
C LEU A 89 -4.31 20.81 18.63
N GLN A 90 -4.58 22.12 18.70
CA GLN A 90 -4.68 22.86 19.96
C GLN A 90 -5.77 22.33 20.89
N GLN A 91 -6.92 21.94 20.34
CA GLN A 91 -8.04 21.37 21.12
C GLN A 91 -7.80 19.93 21.53
N LEU A 92 -7.21 19.12 20.64
CA LEU A 92 -6.95 17.70 20.87
C LEU A 92 -5.79 17.45 21.84
N GLN A 93 -4.80 18.35 21.85
CA GLN A 93 -3.56 18.23 22.63
C GLN A 93 -2.95 16.82 22.53
N PRO A 94 -2.63 16.32 21.31
CA PRO A 94 -2.05 15.00 21.16
C PRO A 94 -0.61 14.98 21.64
N ASP A 95 -0.14 13.83 22.09
CA ASP A 95 1.25 13.59 22.45
C ASP A 95 2.16 13.56 21.22
N LEU A 96 1.59 13.26 20.03
CA LEU A 96 2.32 13.09 18.77
C LEU A 96 1.38 13.28 17.57
N VAL A 97 1.88 13.91 16.51
CA VAL A 97 1.23 13.91 15.18
C VAL A 97 1.92 12.90 14.29
N HIS A 98 1.15 11.95 13.75
CA HIS A 98 1.62 11.04 12.71
C HIS A 98 0.95 11.39 11.37
N ALA A 99 1.72 11.87 10.42
CA ALA A 99 1.26 12.20 9.08
C ALA A 99 1.55 11.06 8.09
N SER A 100 0.50 10.37 7.67
CA SER A 100 0.54 9.45 6.53
C SER A 100 0.49 10.28 5.25
N LEU A 101 1.66 10.73 4.76
CA LEU A 101 1.79 11.75 3.73
C LEU A 101 1.17 11.31 2.40
N THR A 102 0.41 12.19 1.78
CA THR A 102 -0.44 11.87 0.63
C THR A 102 -0.30 12.86 -0.52
N LEU A 103 0.83 13.54 -0.63
CA LEU A 103 1.08 14.57 -1.64
C LEU A 103 0.05 15.69 -1.57
N SER A 104 0.08 16.44 -0.48
CA SER A 104 -0.75 17.63 -0.26
C SER A 104 0.13 18.85 0.02
N PRO A 105 -0.21 20.05 -0.48
CA PRO A 105 0.44 21.29 -0.04
C PRO A 105 0.43 21.49 1.48
N LEU A 106 -0.52 20.89 2.20
CA LEU A 106 -0.57 20.93 3.66
C LEU A 106 0.63 20.20 4.30
N ASP A 107 1.18 19.19 3.62
CA ASP A 107 2.33 18.42 4.12
C ASP A 107 3.55 19.32 4.39
N PHE A 108 3.72 20.41 3.62
CA PHE A 108 4.81 21.36 3.75
C PHE A 108 4.62 22.34 4.92
N LEU A 109 3.41 22.50 5.41
CA LEU A 109 3.07 23.37 6.55
C LEU A 109 3.06 22.62 7.89
N LEU A 110 3.07 21.29 7.86
CA LEU A 110 3.02 20.46 9.07
C LEU A 110 4.19 20.73 10.03
N PRO A 111 5.46 20.84 9.57
CA PRO A 111 6.57 21.14 10.46
C PRO A 111 6.37 22.45 11.23
N ASP A 112 5.95 23.53 10.56
CA ASP A 112 5.73 24.83 11.19
C ASP A 112 4.59 24.78 12.23
N ILE A 113 3.49 24.11 11.89
CA ILE A 113 2.33 23.95 12.78
C ILE A 113 2.70 23.15 14.03
N CYS A 114 3.43 22.05 13.86
CA CYS A 114 3.79 21.18 14.98
C CYS A 114 4.89 21.82 15.87
N GLU A 115 5.82 22.57 15.28
CA GLU A 115 6.83 23.35 15.98
C GLU A 115 6.17 24.47 16.81
N GLU A 116 5.20 25.23 16.26
CA GLU A 116 4.42 26.24 16.99
C GLU A 116 3.72 25.66 18.22
N LEU A 117 3.23 24.42 18.12
CA LEU A 117 2.49 23.74 19.19
C LEU A 117 3.38 22.88 20.11
N ASN A 118 4.70 22.81 19.83
CA ASN A 118 5.64 21.93 20.51
C ASN A 118 5.18 20.46 20.55
N ILE A 119 4.62 19.97 19.43
CA ILE A 119 4.16 18.58 19.27
C ILE A 119 5.11 17.83 18.34
N PRO A 120 5.64 16.65 18.72
CA PRO A 120 6.48 15.83 17.84
C PRO A 120 5.74 15.42 16.58
N LEU A 121 6.46 15.46 15.45
CA LEU A 121 5.90 15.14 14.14
C LEU A 121 6.62 13.94 13.51
N VAL A 122 5.87 12.88 13.23
CA VAL A 122 6.31 11.68 12.51
C VAL A 122 5.63 11.60 11.17
N ALA A 123 6.33 11.16 10.13
CA ALA A 123 5.75 10.88 8.83
C ALA A 123 5.86 9.41 8.44
N THR A 124 4.86 8.89 7.74
CA THR A 124 5.03 7.77 6.80
C THR A 124 5.02 8.31 5.38
N PHE A 125 6.11 8.09 4.65
CA PHE A 125 6.32 8.61 3.30
C PHE A 125 6.03 7.54 2.26
N HIS A 126 4.84 7.63 1.65
CA HIS A 126 4.28 6.63 0.73
C HIS A 126 4.65 6.77 -0.75
N PRO A 127 5.15 7.92 -1.26
CA PRO A 127 5.36 8.04 -2.68
C PRO A 127 6.19 6.90 -3.25
N PRO A 128 5.75 6.29 -4.35
CA PRO A 128 6.48 5.20 -4.99
C PRO A 128 7.81 5.71 -5.55
N PHE A 129 8.77 4.81 -5.68
CA PHE A 129 10.08 5.13 -6.23
C PHE A 129 10.60 4.03 -7.15
N ASP A 130 11.17 4.43 -8.29
CA ASP A 130 11.96 3.55 -9.17
C ASP A 130 13.43 3.94 -9.09
N SER A 131 14.24 3.09 -8.47
CA SER A 131 15.69 3.31 -8.28
C SER A 131 16.46 3.45 -9.59
N LYS A 132 15.95 2.90 -10.68
CA LYS A 132 16.66 2.81 -11.97
C LYS A 132 16.33 3.94 -12.93
N ILE A 133 15.49 4.91 -12.57
CA ILE A 133 15.07 6.10 -13.38
C ILE A 133 14.91 5.75 -14.87
N ARG A 134 14.05 4.77 -15.17
CA ARG A 134 13.97 4.15 -16.52
C ARG A 134 13.13 4.94 -17.53
N ASN A 135 12.36 5.94 -17.05
CA ASN A 135 11.43 6.69 -17.90
C ASN A 135 11.06 8.06 -17.30
N LEU A 136 10.30 8.88 -18.05
CA LEU A 136 9.84 10.20 -17.60
C LEU A 136 9.02 10.16 -16.32
N LYS A 137 8.30 9.07 -16.04
CA LYS A 137 7.55 8.90 -14.77
C LYS A 137 8.49 8.71 -13.59
N SER A 138 9.58 7.99 -13.75
CA SER A 138 10.63 7.86 -12.73
C SER A 138 11.28 9.21 -12.42
N SER A 139 11.44 10.06 -13.41
CA SER A 139 11.96 11.43 -13.22
C SER A 139 10.99 12.30 -12.38
N THR A 140 9.67 12.18 -12.59
CA THR A 140 8.68 12.91 -11.77
C THR A 140 8.63 12.39 -10.33
N GLN A 141 8.85 11.08 -10.13
CA GLN A 141 8.99 10.51 -8.80
C GLN A 141 10.22 11.05 -8.08
N TYR A 142 11.36 11.06 -8.74
CA TYR A 142 12.60 11.63 -8.18
C TYR A 142 12.42 13.10 -7.81
N LEU A 143 11.76 13.89 -8.66
CA LEU A 143 11.43 15.29 -8.36
C LEU A 143 10.53 15.42 -7.12
N THR A 144 9.57 14.50 -6.93
CA THR A 144 8.76 14.45 -5.71
C THR A 144 9.61 14.25 -4.47
N TYR A 145 10.57 13.33 -4.51
CA TYR A 145 11.50 13.11 -3.41
C TYR A 145 12.38 14.35 -3.15
N GLN A 146 12.92 14.98 -4.19
CA GLN A 146 13.69 16.21 -4.06
C GLN A 146 12.87 17.35 -3.42
N LEU A 147 11.60 17.49 -3.81
CA LEU A 147 10.70 18.50 -3.27
C LEU A 147 10.40 18.27 -1.78
N TYR A 148 10.19 17.00 -1.38
CA TYR A 148 9.82 16.65 -0.01
C TYR A 148 11.01 16.59 0.94
N ALA A 149 12.20 16.23 0.49
CA ALA A 149 13.35 15.97 1.35
C ALA A 149 13.69 17.12 2.33
N PRO A 150 13.71 18.42 1.94
CA PRO A 150 13.99 19.51 2.88
C PRO A 150 12.96 19.61 4.01
N PHE A 151 11.70 19.30 3.74
CA PHE A 151 10.63 19.32 4.75
C PHE A 151 10.71 18.08 5.63
N LEU A 152 10.93 16.91 5.05
CA LEU A 152 11.12 15.66 5.79
C LEU A 152 12.30 15.71 6.75
N ALA A 153 13.35 16.47 6.43
CA ALA A 153 14.47 16.71 7.32
C ALA A 153 14.10 17.42 8.63
N ARG A 154 12.91 18.03 8.72
CA ARG A 154 12.38 18.71 9.93
C ARG A 154 11.50 17.80 10.79
N TYR A 155 11.13 16.60 10.31
CA TYR A 155 10.36 15.64 11.09
C TYR A 155 11.23 14.94 12.13
N GLU A 156 10.66 14.57 13.28
CA GLU A 156 11.36 13.77 14.29
C GLU A 156 11.77 12.41 13.74
N ARG A 157 10.86 11.78 13.00
CA ARG A 157 11.11 10.53 12.28
C ARG A 157 10.33 10.49 10.96
N VAL A 158 10.95 9.86 9.98
CA VAL A 158 10.37 9.59 8.66
C VAL A 158 10.39 8.09 8.43
N ILE A 159 9.22 7.48 8.37
CA ILE A 159 9.04 6.06 8.11
C ILE A 159 9.00 5.85 6.60
N VAL A 160 9.79 4.91 6.13
CA VAL A 160 9.84 4.43 4.74
C VAL A 160 9.72 2.91 4.72
N PHE A 161 9.47 2.32 3.54
CA PHE A 161 9.16 0.91 3.42
C PHE A 161 10.34 0.02 2.99
N SER A 162 11.44 0.62 2.52
CA SER A 162 12.59 -0.12 1.99
C SER A 162 13.91 0.62 2.25
N GLU A 163 15.02 -0.14 2.17
CA GLU A 163 16.36 0.44 2.26
C GLU A 163 16.63 1.40 1.09
N ILE A 164 16.13 1.06 -0.11
CA ILE A 164 16.27 1.93 -1.29
C ILE A 164 15.65 3.31 -1.07
N GLN A 165 14.47 3.39 -0.45
CA GLN A 165 13.84 4.67 -0.11
C GLN A 165 14.64 5.42 0.95
N ARG A 166 15.15 4.71 1.96
CA ARG A 166 15.98 5.29 3.02
C ARG A 166 17.25 5.92 2.44
N GLU A 167 17.99 5.18 1.66
CA GLU A 167 19.22 5.66 1.01
C GLU A 167 18.96 6.88 0.13
N LEU A 168 17.86 6.88 -0.62
CA LEU A 168 17.49 8.02 -1.45
C LEU A 168 17.21 9.27 -0.63
N LEU A 169 16.42 9.18 0.44
CA LEU A 169 16.13 10.33 1.30
C LEU A 169 17.40 10.87 1.97
N ILE A 170 18.29 9.99 2.43
CA ILE A 170 19.59 10.38 3.00
C ILE A 170 20.45 11.11 1.94
N LYS A 171 20.51 10.58 0.73
CA LYS A 171 21.21 11.22 -0.40
C LYS A 171 20.66 12.60 -0.73
N LEU A 172 19.37 12.82 -0.51
CA LEU A 172 18.69 14.09 -0.73
C LEU A 172 18.76 15.04 0.49
N GLY A 173 19.50 14.67 1.55
CA GLY A 173 19.80 15.54 2.69
C GLY A 173 18.91 15.32 3.92
N VAL A 174 18.08 14.29 3.96
CA VAL A 174 17.36 13.92 5.20
C VAL A 174 18.36 13.24 6.15
N PRO A 175 18.49 13.66 7.43
CA PRO A 175 19.39 13.02 8.38
C PRO A 175 19.10 11.52 8.53
N GLY A 176 20.15 10.69 8.45
CA GLY A 176 20.00 9.24 8.41
C GLY A 176 19.43 8.63 9.70
N ASP A 177 19.63 9.27 10.83
CA ASP A 177 19.07 8.90 12.13
C ASP A 177 17.58 9.21 12.25
N ARG A 178 17.04 10.04 11.35
CA ARG A 178 15.61 10.35 11.27
C ARG A 178 14.83 9.43 10.35
N VAL A 179 15.50 8.72 9.42
CA VAL A 179 14.82 7.83 8.48
C VAL A 179 14.81 6.40 9.00
N VAL A 180 13.61 5.86 9.25
CA VAL A 180 13.39 4.55 9.86
C VAL A 180 12.64 3.65 8.90
N ILE A 181 13.06 2.39 8.76
CA ILE A 181 12.38 1.41 7.92
C ILE A 181 11.34 0.64 8.74
N ILE A 182 10.08 0.93 8.50
CA ILE A 182 8.93 0.15 8.99
C ILE A 182 8.07 -0.18 7.77
N PRO A 183 8.23 -1.35 7.14
CA PRO A 183 7.51 -1.70 5.93
C PRO A 183 6.01 -1.85 6.18
N ASN A 184 5.21 -1.91 5.13
CA ASN A 184 3.82 -2.35 5.24
C ASN A 184 3.77 -3.75 5.87
N GLY A 185 2.71 -4.02 6.63
CA GLY A 185 2.44 -5.32 7.20
C GLY A 185 1.12 -5.90 6.73
N VAL A 186 0.97 -7.19 6.85
CA VAL A 186 -0.27 -7.91 6.58
C VAL A 186 -0.69 -8.72 7.81
N ASP A 187 -2.00 -8.77 8.07
CA ASP A 187 -2.56 -9.66 9.09
C ASP A 187 -2.45 -11.13 8.61
N HIS A 188 -1.40 -11.79 9.07
CA HIS A 188 -1.06 -13.16 8.66
C HIS A 188 -1.99 -14.24 9.25
N HIS A 189 -2.88 -13.88 10.16
CA HIS A 189 -3.94 -14.75 10.66
C HIS A 189 -5.14 -14.74 9.72
N LYS A 190 -5.56 -13.55 9.27
CA LYS A 190 -6.61 -13.40 8.25
C LYS A 190 -6.17 -13.94 6.90
N TYR A 191 -5.03 -13.43 6.40
CA TYR A 191 -4.41 -13.86 5.14
C TYR A 191 -3.49 -15.04 5.41
N SER A 192 -4.05 -16.23 5.40
CA SER A 192 -3.34 -17.47 5.69
C SER A 192 -3.74 -18.58 4.71
N PRO A 193 -2.88 -19.57 4.47
CA PRO A 193 -3.25 -20.74 3.70
C PRO A 193 -4.55 -21.36 4.21
N GLY A 194 -5.39 -21.84 3.30
CA GLY A 194 -6.67 -22.45 3.66
C GLY A 194 -7.38 -23.02 2.46
N GLY A 195 -8.48 -23.72 2.72
CA GLY A 195 -9.32 -24.29 1.66
C GLY A 195 -10.14 -23.25 0.92
N SER A 196 -10.37 -23.48 -0.37
CA SER A 196 -11.29 -22.73 -1.22
C SER A 196 -11.88 -23.64 -2.27
N ASN A 197 -13.18 -23.50 -2.53
CA ASN A 197 -13.89 -24.26 -3.58
C ASN A 197 -13.87 -23.56 -4.94
N LEU A 198 -13.17 -22.44 -5.07
CA LEU A 198 -13.23 -21.60 -6.26
C LEU A 198 -12.73 -22.31 -7.52
N LYS A 199 -11.63 -23.07 -7.44
CA LYS A 199 -11.15 -23.87 -8.62
C LYS A 199 -12.19 -24.87 -9.10
N TYR A 200 -12.88 -25.52 -8.17
CA TYR A 200 -13.96 -26.46 -8.50
C TYR A 200 -15.14 -25.74 -9.19
N GLN A 201 -15.55 -24.59 -8.67
CA GLN A 201 -16.61 -23.76 -9.26
C GLN A 201 -16.25 -23.27 -10.67
N LEU A 202 -14.98 -22.91 -10.87
CA LEU A 202 -14.46 -22.44 -12.16
C LEU A 202 -14.09 -23.60 -13.11
N ARG A 203 -14.08 -24.85 -12.63
CA ARG A 203 -13.70 -26.06 -13.37
C ARG A 203 -12.29 -26.00 -13.94
N VAL A 204 -11.33 -25.46 -13.15
CA VAL A 204 -9.92 -25.33 -13.55
C VAL A 204 -8.99 -26.05 -12.58
N LYS A 205 -7.82 -26.46 -13.07
CA LYS A 205 -6.78 -27.07 -12.24
C LYS A 205 -5.81 -26.01 -11.67
N LYS A 206 -5.54 -24.97 -12.45
CA LYS A 206 -4.60 -23.91 -12.12
C LYS A 206 -5.24 -22.55 -12.19
N LEU A 207 -5.01 -21.75 -11.15
CA LEU A 207 -5.56 -20.42 -11.01
C LEU A 207 -4.43 -19.39 -10.81
N PHE A 208 -4.35 -18.47 -11.75
CA PHE A 208 -3.46 -17.32 -11.71
C PHE A 208 -4.28 -16.08 -11.35
N VAL A 209 -3.77 -15.24 -10.47
CA VAL A 209 -4.54 -14.09 -9.96
C VAL A 209 -3.73 -12.81 -10.08
N TYR A 210 -4.37 -11.78 -10.58
CA TYR A 210 -4.01 -10.39 -10.39
C TYR A 210 -5.02 -9.74 -9.46
N GLN A 211 -4.57 -9.00 -8.45
CA GLN A 211 -5.44 -8.21 -7.57
C GLN A 211 -4.89 -6.81 -7.42
N GLY A 212 -5.64 -5.82 -7.90
CA GLY A 212 -5.25 -4.42 -7.83
C GLY A 212 -6.05 -3.52 -8.77
N ARG A 213 -5.66 -2.23 -8.82
CA ARG A 213 -6.29 -1.26 -9.71
C ARG A 213 -5.95 -1.54 -11.17
N ILE A 214 -6.95 -1.47 -12.05
CA ILE A 214 -6.77 -1.67 -13.49
C ILE A 214 -6.39 -0.33 -14.13
N ALA A 215 -5.10 0.01 -14.06
CA ALA A 215 -4.56 1.31 -14.48
C ALA A 215 -3.18 1.17 -15.14
N THR A 216 -2.75 2.22 -15.84
CA THR A 216 -1.53 2.20 -16.66
C THR A 216 -0.26 1.84 -15.87
N GLU A 217 -0.11 2.38 -14.66
CA GLU A 217 1.05 2.11 -13.80
C GLU A 217 1.12 0.66 -13.31
N LYS A 218 0.00 -0.08 -13.38
CA LYS A 218 -0.07 -1.50 -13.05
C LYS A 218 0.27 -2.43 -14.21
N ASN A 219 0.49 -1.87 -15.41
CA ASN A 219 0.99 -2.59 -16.59
C ASN A 219 0.18 -3.85 -16.96
N ILE A 220 -1.13 -3.78 -16.75
CA ILE A 220 -2.05 -4.91 -16.94
C ILE A 220 -2.01 -5.45 -18.37
N GLU A 221 -1.84 -4.57 -19.34
CA GLU A 221 -1.78 -4.95 -20.75
C GLU A 221 -0.62 -5.91 -21.03
N ALA A 222 0.53 -5.73 -20.37
CA ALA A 222 1.67 -6.63 -20.50
C ALA A 222 1.36 -8.05 -19.99
N LEU A 223 0.64 -8.16 -18.86
CA LEU A 223 0.18 -9.44 -18.33
C LEU A 223 -0.82 -10.12 -19.29
N LEU A 224 -1.82 -9.38 -19.75
CA LEU A 224 -2.87 -9.92 -20.63
C LEU A 224 -2.28 -10.39 -21.97
N LYS A 225 -1.35 -9.62 -22.54
CA LYS A 225 -0.60 -10.01 -23.75
C LYS A 225 0.24 -11.28 -23.51
N ALA A 226 0.96 -11.33 -22.40
CA ALA A 226 1.77 -12.49 -22.02
C ALA A 226 0.91 -13.73 -21.85
N TRP A 227 -0.22 -13.62 -21.16
CA TRP A 227 -1.16 -14.72 -20.94
C TRP A 227 -1.68 -15.29 -22.27
N LYS A 228 -2.12 -14.42 -23.18
CA LYS A 228 -2.56 -14.82 -24.52
C LYS A 228 -1.46 -15.53 -25.32
N LEU A 229 -0.23 -15.01 -25.28
CA LEU A 229 0.93 -15.56 -26.00
C LEU A 229 1.50 -16.84 -25.35
N ALA A 230 1.19 -17.13 -24.11
CA ALA A 230 1.67 -18.29 -23.38
C ALA A 230 0.81 -19.55 -23.63
N GLU A 231 -0.37 -19.39 -24.26
CA GLU A 231 -1.28 -20.50 -24.60
C GLU A 231 -1.50 -21.49 -23.44
N MET A 232 -2.00 -20.95 -22.32
CA MET A 232 -2.03 -21.67 -21.03
C MET A 232 -2.96 -22.88 -20.98
N GLY A 233 -3.79 -23.12 -22.00
CA GLY A 233 -4.73 -24.24 -22.08
C GLY A 233 -6.00 -24.04 -21.25
N ASP A 234 -6.98 -24.95 -21.42
CA ASP A 234 -8.33 -24.80 -20.85
C ASP A 234 -8.40 -25.15 -19.35
N ASP A 235 -7.40 -25.80 -18.80
CA ASP A 235 -7.30 -26.15 -17.38
C ASP A 235 -6.67 -25.04 -16.52
N CYS A 236 -6.25 -23.94 -17.14
CA CYS A 236 -5.69 -22.75 -16.50
C CYS A 236 -6.60 -21.54 -16.69
N GLN A 237 -6.71 -20.70 -15.66
CA GLN A 237 -7.48 -19.46 -15.73
C GLN A 237 -6.72 -18.30 -15.08
N LEU A 238 -6.84 -17.11 -15.69
CA LEU A 238 -6.38 -15.84 -15.11
C LEU A 238 -7.59 -15.07 -14.55
N LEU A 239 -7.57 -14.80 -13.24
CA LEU A 239 -8.54 -13.93 -12.59
C LEU A 239 -8.00 -12.51 -12.47
N MET A 240 -8.80 -11.56 -12.95
CA MET A 240 -8.56 -10.14 -12.81
C MET A 240 -9.48 -9.58 -11.71
N VAL A 241 -8.91 -9.33 -10.53
CA VAL A 241 -9.63 -8.79 -9.37
C VAL A 241 -9.29 -7.32 -9.21
N GLY A 242 -10.30 -6.47 -9.30
CA GLY A 242 -10.15 -5.02 -9.19
C GLY A 242 -10.87 -4.27 -10.29
N ASP A 243 -10.78 -2.95 -10.21
CA ASP A 243 -11.38 -2.03 -11.17
C ASP A 243 -10.44 -0.86 -11.46
N GLY A 244 -10.75 -0.09 -12.52
CA GLY A 244 -9.97 1.08 -12.86
C GLY A 244 -10.18 1.54 -14.31
N PRO A 245 -9.53 2.66 -14.70
CA PRO A 245 -9.81 3.34 -15.96
C PRO A 245 -9.54 2.50 -17.20
N LEU A 246 -8.64 1.51 -17.14
CA LEU A 246 -8.32 0.67 -18.31
C LEU A 246 -9.24 -0.55 -18.46
N ARG A 247 -10.10 -0.86 -17.49
CA ARG A 247 -10.95 -2.05 -17.56
C ARG A 247 -11.82 -2.08 -18.81
N ASN A 248 -12.55 -1.00 -19.07
CA ASN A 248 -13.50 -0.93 -20.20
C ASN A 248 -12.80 -1.05 -21.56
N SER A 249 -11.55 -0.65 -21.68
CA SER A 249 -10.77 -0.78 -22.92
C SER A 249 -10.12 -2.15 -23.09
N LEU A 250 -9.76 -2.83 -21.98
CA LEU A 250 -9.05 -4.12 -22.04
C LEU A 250 -9.99 -5.33 -22.03
N GLN A 251 -11.03 -5.30 -21.21
CA GLN A 251 -11.94 -6.45 -21.04
C GLN A 251 -12.56 -6.96 -22.35
N PRO A 252 -12.96 -6.13 -23.35
CA PRO A 252 -13.50 -6.63 -24.61
C PRO A 252 -12.51 -7.44 -25.46
N HIS A 253 -11.19 -7.24 -25.26
CA HIS A 253 -10.13 -7.90 -26.05
C HIS A 253 -9.47 -9.07 -25.31
N TYR A 254 -9.74 -9.20 -24.00
CA TYR A 254 -9.13 -10.19 -23.12
C TYR A 254 -10.19 -10.79 -22.19
N GLY A 255 -11.02 -11.64 -22.73
CA GLY A 255 -12.17 -12.24 -22.06
C GLY A 255 -12.08 -13.75 -21.90
N LYS A 256 -13.25 -14.37 -21.81
CA LYS A 256 -13.39 -15.82 -21.60
C LYS A 256 -12.79 -16.66 -22.73
N GLU A 257 -12.73 -16.14 -23.94
CA GLU A 257 -12.11 -16.78 -25.12
C GLU A 257 -10.60 -17.02 -24.94
N HIS A 258 -10.00 -16.33 -23.96
CA HIS A 258 -8.59 -16.49 -23.57
C HIS A 258 -8.45 -17.05 -22.14
N ASN A 259 -9.51 -17.63 -21.56
CA ASN A 259 -9.54 -18.09 -20.18
C ASN A 259 -9.19 -16.99 -19.15
N ILE A 260 -9.63 -15.74 -19.43
CA ILE A 260 -9.48 -14.59 -18.54
C ILE A 260 -10.85 -14.20 -17.99
N VAL A 261 -10.96 -14.12 -16.67
CA VAL A 261 -12.20 -13.75 -15.97
C VAL A 261 -12.01 -12.49 -15.17
N TRP A 262 -12.89 -11.52 -15.38
CA TRP A 262 -12.88 -10.22 -14.70
C TRP A 262 -13.92 -10.20 -13.58
N PHE A 263 -13.48 -10.22 -12.33
CA PHE A 263 -14.37 -10.17 -11.16
C PHE A 263 -14.76 -8.74 -10.79
N GLY A 264 -14.02 -7.75 -11.28
CA GLY A 264 -14.24 -6.36 -10.88
C GLY A 264 -13.77 -6.08 -9.46
N TYR A 265 -14.22 -4.96 -8.91
CA TYR A 265 -13.90 -4.58 -7.53
C TYR A 265 -14.68 -5.47 -6.55
N ILE A 266 -13.96 -6.03 -5.59
CA ILE A 266 -14.51 -6.86 -4.51
C ILE A 266 -14.30 -6.14 -3.18
N SER A 267 -15.38 -5.61 -2.60
CA SER A 267 -15.36 -4.94 -1.29
C SER A 267 -15.23 -5.91 -0.12
N ASN A 268 -15.83 -7.10 -0.23
CA ASN A 268 -15.80 -8.12 0.81
C ASN A 268 -14.40 -8.73 0.97
N GLU A 269 -13.78 -8.51 2.13
CA GLU A 269 -12.44 -8.99 2.45
C GLU A 269 -12.35 -10.52 2.44
N GLN A 270 -13.36 -11.21 3.01
CA GLN A 270 -13.36 -12.67 3.05
C GLN A 270 -13.43 -13.30 1.65
N GLN A 271 -14.13 -12.64 0.73
CA GLN A 271 -14.17 -13.09 -0.67
C GLN A 271 -12.79 -12.93 -1.33
N ARG A 272 -12.07 -11.82 -1.07
CA ARG A 272 -10.70 -11.65 -1.57
C ARG A 272 -9.75 -12.70 -0.99
N ILE A 273 -9.84 -12.99 0.31
CA ILE A 273 -9.07 -14.05 0.95
C ILE A 273 -9.36 -15.41 0.30
N ASN A 274 -10.62 -15.74 0.05
CA ASN A 274 -11.00 -17.01 -0.59
C ASN A 274 -10.46 -17.13 -2.01
N ILE A 275 -10.38 -16.03 -2.77
CA ILE A 275 -9.74 -16.01 -4.10
C ILE A 275 -8.24 -16.27 -3.98
N LEU A 276 -7.56 -15.59 -3.07
CA LEU A 276 -6.13 -15.81 -2.85
C LEU A 276 -5.86 -17.25 -2.40
N ARG A 277 -6.64 -17.81 -1.48
CA ARG A 277 -6.50 -19.22 -1.06
C ARG A 277 -6.69 -20.23 -2.20
N ALA A 278 -7.43 -19.87 -3.24
CA ALA A 278 -7.61 -20.71 -4.43
C ALA A 278 -6.44 -20.57 -5.42
N ALA A 279 -5.69 -19.48 -5.37
CA ALA A 279 -4.68 -19.18 -6.37
C ALA A 279 -3.45 -20.08 -6.24
N ASP A 280 -2.88 -20.48 -7.37
CA ASP A 280 -1.56 -21.11 -7.44
C ASP A 280 -0.46 -20.07 -7.59
N VAL A 281 -0.74 -19.00 -8.37
CA VAL A 281 0.22 -17.95 -8.70
C VAL A 281 -0.44 -16.59 -8.61
N PHE A 282 0.23 -15.66 -7.96
CA PHE A 282 -0.12 -14.25 -7.93
C PHE A 282 0.84 -13.46 -8.82
N ILE A 283 0.32 -12.52 -9.63
CA ILE A 283 1.12 -11.76 -10.59
C ILE A 283 0.88 -10.27 -10.40
N LEU A 284 1.95 -9.51 -10.17
CA LEU A 284 1.93 -8.06 -10.03
C LEU A 284 2.93 -7.42 -11.00
N PRO A 285 2.52 -7.10 -12.24
CA PRO A 285 3.41 -6.63 -13.29
C PRO A 285 3.66 -5.12 -13.28
N SER A 286 3.51 -4.47 -12.13
CA SER A 286 3.47 -3.00 -11.97
C SER A 286 4.75 -2.33 -12.45
N LEU A 287 4.62 -1.13 -13.02
CA LEU A 287 5.76 -0.26 -13.37
C LEU A 287 6.17 0.62 -12.19
N VAL A 288 5.23 0.86 -11.28
CA VAL A 288 5.37 1.80 -10.17
C VAL A 288 4.64 1.26 -8.95
N GLU A 289 5.36 1.08 -7.87
CA GLU A 289 4.85 0.68 -6.55
C GLU A 289 5.59 1.42 -5.42
N GLY A 290 4.99 1.47 -4.24
CA GLY A 290 5.70 1.69 -2.99
C GLY A 290 6.13 0.34 -2.39
N LEU A 291 5.27 -0.22 -1.55
CA LEU A 291 5.28 -1.62 -1.13
C LEU A 291 3.84 -2.13 -1.24
N SER A 292 3.63 -3.12 -2.09
CA SER A 292 2.29 -3.60 -2.42
C SER A 292 1.67 -4.44 -1.30
N ILE A 293 0.55 -3.96 -0.73
CA ILE A 293 -0.22 -4.72 0.26
C ILE A 293 -0.79 -6.00 -0.38
N SER A 294 -1.28 -5.95 -1.62
CA SER A 294 -1.82 -7.14 -2.29
C SER A 294 -0.77 -8.23 -2.54
N LEU A 295 0.49 -7.85 -2.74
CA LEU A 295 1.61 -8.79 -2.80
C LEU A 295 1.82 -9.47 -1.44
N LEU A 296 1.84 -8.70 -0.34
CA LEU A 296 1.98 -9.24 1.00
C LEU A 296 0.80 -10.15 1.39
N GLU A 297 -0.43 -9.79 1.00
CA GLU A 297 -1.64 -10.62 1.18
C GLU A 297 -1.49 -11.98 0.47
N ALA A 298 -1.05 -11.97 -0.80
CA ALA A 298 -0.82 -13.18 -1.57
C ALA A 298 0.30 -14.04 -0.97
N MET A 299 1.44 -13.45 -0.65
CA MET A 299 2.55 -14.13 0.00
C MET A 299 2.13 -14.74 1.34
N SER A 300 1.34 -14.01 2.12
CA SER A 300 0.80 -14.46 3.40
C SER A 300 -0.13 -15.67 3.25
N CYS A 301 -0.87 -15.77 2.15
CA CYS A 301 -1.66 -16.96 1.81
C CYS A 301 -0.81 -18.14 1.31
N GLY A 302 0.50 -18.01 1.18
CA GLY A 302 1.40 -19.07 0.73
C GLY A 302 1.35 -19.31 -0.78
N ILE A 303 1.09 -18.27 -1.58
CA ILE A 303 0.99 -18.33 -3.03
C ILE A 303 2.34 -18.00 -3.65
N ALA A 304 2.72 -18.67 -4.74
CA ALA A 304 3.87 -18.28 -5.53
C ALA A 304 3.64 -16.92 -6.18
N CYS A 305 4.54 -15.97 -5.92
CA CYS A 305 4.39 -14.59 -6.36
C CYS A 305 5.40 -14.23 -7.45
N LEU A 306 4.90 -13.60 -8.52
CA LEU A 306 5.70 -12.97 -9.57
C LEU A 306 5.40 -11.47 -9.53
N ALA A 307 6.38 -10.64 -9.20
CA ALA A 307 6.22 -9.21 -9.23
C ALA A 307 7.43 -8.53 -9.89
N THR A 308 7.19 -7.37 -10.45
CA THR A 308 8.26 -6.54 -11.01
C THR A 308 9.11 -5.93 -9.90
N ASP A 309 10.38 -5.64 -10.22
CA ASP A 309 11.28 -4.85 -9.39
C ASP A 309 10.83 -3.36 -9.40
N ALA A 310 9.65 -3.12 -8.85
CA ALA A 310 9.04 -1.81 -8.74
C ALA A 310 8.90 -1.42 -7.27
N GLY A 311 9.49 -0.30 -6.87
CA GLY A 311 9.50 0.13 -5.47
C GLY A 311 10.20 -0.89 -4.56
N ALA A 312 9.54 -1.29 -3.49
CA ALA A 312 10.04 -2.29 -2.54
C ALA A 312 9.64 -3.74 -2.87
N ASP A 313 8.83 -3.98 -3.91
CA ASP A 313 8.30 -5.31 -4.20
C ASP A 313 9.41 -6.31 -4.60
N GLY A 314 10.45 -5.83 -5.32
CA GLY A 314 11.63 -6.65 -5.62
C GLY A 314 12.39 -7.07 -4.36
N GLU A 315 12.59 -6.16 -3.39
CA GLU A 315 13.25 -6.45 -2.10
C GLU A 315 12.46 -7.48 -1.27
N VAL A 316 11.14 -7.42 -1.31
CA VAL A 316 10.26 -8.38 -0.60
C VAL A 316 10.41 -9.78 -1.16
N LEU A 317 10.51 -9.94 -2.48
CA LEU A 317 10.63 -11.23 -3.17
C LEU A 317 12.07 -11.75 -3.25
N ASP A 318 13.05 -10.97 -2.87
CA ASP A 318 14.46 -11.34 -2.95
C ASP A 318 14.78 -12.62 -2.17
N ASN A 319 15.95 -13.24 -2.43
CA ASN A 319 16.40 -14.48 -1.81
C ASN A 319 15.41 -15.64 -1.97
N GLY A 320 14.69 -15.69 -3.10
CA GLY A 320 13.82 -16.80 -3.47
C GLY A 320 12.46 -16.83 -2.77
N ALA A 321 12.00 -15.71 -2.21
CA ALA A 321 10.63 -15.57 -1.70
C ALA A 321 9.59 -15.44 -2.83
N GLY A 322 10.04 -15.29 -4.08
CA GLY A 322 9.23 -15.22 -5.28
C GLY A 322 10.09 -15.01 -6.52
N VAL A 323 9.47 -14.64 -7.63
CA VAL A 323 10.18 -14.31 -8.88
C VAL A 323 10.11 -12.80 -9.10
N VAL A 324 11.26 -12.16 -9.16
CA VAL A 324 11.39 -10.74 -9.47
C VAL A 324 11.53 -10.57 -10.99
N LEU A 325 10.61 -9.80 -11.57
CA LEU A 325 10.60 -9.45 -13.00
C LEU A 325 11.29 -8.10 -13.20
N ASP A 326 12.03 -7.94 -14.29
CA ASP A 326 12.42 -6.60 -14.73
C ASP A 326 11.19 -5.85 -15.23
N THR A 327 11.05 -4.58 -14.89
CA THR A 327 9.97 -3.72 -15.38
C THR A 327 10.03 -3.50 -16.91
N GLN A 328 11.18 -3.78 -17.55
CA GLN A 328 11.32 -3.83 -18.99
C GLN A 328 11.10 -5.26 -19.51
N GLY A 329 10.32 -5.40 -20.58
CA GLY A 329 10.09 -6.70 -21.19
C GLY A 329 9.21 -7.67 -20.37
N VAL A 330 8.34 -7.15 -19.50
CA VAL A 330 7.42 -7.95 -18.65
C VAL A 330 6.64 -8.99 -19.45
N THR A 331 6.12 -8.61 -20.63
CA THR A 331 5.40 -9.54 -21.52
C THR A 331 6.25 -10.75 -21.89
N THR A 332 7.49 -10.55 -22.28
CA THR A 332 8.41 -11.64 -22.68
C THR A 332 8.75 -12.54 -21.49
N GLN A 333 9.06 -11.95 -20.33
CA GLN A 333 9.38 -12.69 -19.12
C GLN A 333 8.18 -13.54 -18.67
N LEU A 334 6.99 -12.95 -18.59
CA LEU A 334 5.78 -13.67 -18.20
C LEU A 334 5.41 -14.76 -19.22
N LYS A 335 5.54 -14.51 -20.54
CA LYS A 335 5.32 -15.52 -21.57
C LYS A 335 6.14 -16.80 -21.33
N ILE A 336 7.39 -16.64 -20.86
CA ILE A 336 8.27 -17.78 -20.56
C ILE A 336 7.90 -18.43 -19.23
N LEU A 337 7.62 -17.63 -18.20
CA LEU A 337 7.41 -18.11 -16.85
C LEU A 337 6.05 -18.78 -16.64
N LEU A 338 4.98 -18.26 -17.24
CA LEU A 338 3.63 -18.79 -17.03
C LEU A 338 3.51 -20.29 -17.31
N PRO A 339 4.03 -20.84 -18.43
CA PRO A 339 4.01 -22.28 -18.68
C PRO A 339 4.83 -23.09 -17.67
N LEU A 340 5.91 -22.53 -17.11
CA LEU A 340 6.71 -23.20 -16.07
C LEU A 340 5.86 -23.40 -14.81
N PHE A 341 5.17 -22.37 -14.34
CA PHE A 341 4.29 -22.45 -13.17
C PHE A 341 3.08 -23.37 -13.40
N ARG A 342 2.60 -23.48 -14.64
CA ARG A 342 1.58 -24.47 -14.99
C ARG A 342 2.11 -25.90 -14.84
N ASN A 343 3.32 -26.16 -15.36
CA ASN A 343 3.85 -27.50 -15.53
C ASN A 343 4.61 -28.03 -14.29
N HIS A 344 5.04 -27.14 -13.38
CA HIS A 344 5.87 -27.46 -12.21
C HIS A 344 5.18 -27.09 -10.89
N PRO A 345 4.18 -27.86 -10.44
CA PRO A 345 3.46 -27.59 -9.20
C PRO A 345 4.35 -27.63 -7.94
N GLU A 346 5.40 -28.45 -7.97
CA GLU A 346 6.41 -28.54 -6.90
C GLU A 346 7.17 -27.21 -6.73
N MET A 347 7.56 -26.58 -7.82
CA MET A 347 8.21 -25.26 -7.80
C MET A 347 7.23 -24.20 -7.27
N THR A 348 5.99 -24.24 -7.72
CA THR A 348 4.93 -23.32 -7.27
C THR A 348 4.73 -23.44 -5.76
N SER A 349 4.63 -24.67 -5.24
CA SER A 349 4.48 -24.92 -3.80
C SER A 349 5.68 -24.46 -3.00
N LEU A 350 6.90 -24.73 -3.49
CA LEU A 350 8.14 -24.31 -2.82
C LEU A 350 8.21 -22.77 -2.69
N LEU A 351 7.94 -22.05 -3.79
CA LEU A 351 7.96 -20.59 -3.79
C LEU A 351 6.87 -20.01 -2.89
N GLY A 352 5.67 -20.58 -2.89
CA GLY A 352 4.58 -20.16 -2.01
C GLY A 352 4.93 -20.31 -0.52
N ASN A 353 5.56 -21.43 -0.14
CA ASN A 353 6.03 -21.65 1.23
C ASN A 353 7.10 -20.61 1.65
N LYS A 354 8.07 -20.33 0.77
CA LYS A 354 9.09 -19.31 1.02
C LYS A 354 8.50 -17.90 1.10
N ALA A 355 7.52 -17.59 0.24
CA ALA A 355 6.79 -16.33 0.30
C ALA A 355 6.13 -16.11 1.66
N ARG A 356 5.40 -17.12 2.16
CA ARG A 356 4.77 -17.05 3.48
C ARG A 356 5.81 -16.95 4.61
N GLN A 357 6.87 -17.73 4.57
CA GLN A 357 7.94 -17.65 5.57
C GLN A 357 8.51 -16.22 5.63
N ARG A 358 8.80 -15.59 4.49
CA ARG A 358 9.27 -14.21 4.40
C ARG A 358 8.31 -13.23 5.06
N VAL A 359 6.98 -13.38 4.85
CA VAL A 359 5.98 -12.54 5.53
C VAL A 359 6.04 -12.73 7.04
N LEU A 360 6.06 -13.98 7.52
CA LEU A 360 6.11 -14.27 8.95
C LEU A 360 7.36 -13.72 9.64
N GLU A 361 8.48 -13.67 8.92
CA GLU A 361 9.76 -13.16 9.44
C GLU A 361 9.81 -11.63 9.49
N ARG A 362 9.19 -10.91 8.53
CA ARG A 362 9.49 -9.48 8.33
C ARG A 362 8.29 -8.56 8.10
N TYR A 363 7.14 -9.11 7.67
CA TYR A 363 6.04 -8.30 7.14
C TYR A 363 4.70 -8.58 7.84
N THR A 364 4.71 -9.08 9.08
CA THR A 364 3.46 -9.20 9.84
C THR A 364 3.03 -7.84 10.36
N LEU A 365 1.72 -7.59 10.36
CA LEU A 365 1.16 -6.35 10.87
C LEU A 365 1.54 -6.14 12.35
N GLN A 366 1.50 -7.20 13.16
CA GLN A 366 1.84 -7.15 14.58
C GLN A 366 3.29 -6.68 14.83
N GLN A 367 4.26 -7.21 14.06
CA GLN A 367 5.65 -6.76 14.18
C GLN A 367 5.81 -5.30 13.81
N ASN A 368 5.10 -4.83 12.79
CA ASN A 368 5.18 -3.46 12.34
C ASN A 368 4.55 -2.49 13.33
N ILE A 369 3.40 -2.84 13.90
CA ILE A 369 2.79 -2.05 14.98
C ILE A 369 3.72 -1.98 16.18
N THR A 370 4.35 -3.08 16.60
CA THR A 370 5.31 -3.09 17.72
C THR A 370 6.51 -2.17 17.45
N LYS A 371 7.07 -2.16 16.23
CA LYS A 371 8.13 -1.22 15.84
C LYS A 371 7.66 0.23 15.90
N LEU A 372 6.41 0.48 15.48
CA LEU A 372 5.82 1.81 15.52
C LEU A 372 5.61 2.30 16.97
N GLU A 373 5.15 1.43 17.86
CA GLU A 373 5.02 1.74 19.30
C GLU A 373 6.37 2.04 19.96
N GLN A 374 7.41 1.27 19.62
CA GLN A 374 8.76 1.54 20.09
C GLN A 374 9.24 2.91 19.64
N LEU A 375 9.02 3.25 18.35
CA LEU A 375 9.36 4.56 17.81
C LEU A 375 8.62 5.70 18.53
N TYR A 376 7.33 5.55 18.78
CA TYR A 376 6.55 6.56 19.51
C TYR A 376 7.02 6.72 20.95
N SER A 377 7.33 5.61 21.61
CA SER A 377 7.84 5.63 22.99
C SER A 377 9.20 6.32 23.10
N GLU A 378 10.10 6.09 22.13
CA GLU A 378 11.40 6.77 22.07
C GLU A 378 11.26 8.29 21.91
N ILE A 379 10.31 8.72 21.07
CA ILE A 379 10.04 10.15 20.83
C ILE A 379 9.48 10.81 22.10
N ALA A 380 8.47 10.17 22.72
CA ALA A 380 7.84 10.69 23.93
C ALA A 380 8.86 10.82 25.09
N ASN A 381 9.73 9.83 25.27
CA ASN A 381 10.76 9.86 26.32
C ASN A 381 11.79 10.99 26.07
N ARG A 382 12.18 11.25 24.84
CA ARG A 382 13.09 12.38 24.51
C ARG A 382 12.47 13.73 24.86
N GLN A 383 11.18 13.92 24.56
CA GLN A 383 10.50 15.17 24.92
C GLN A 383 10.39 15.41 26.41
N LEU A 384 10.13 14.36 27.20
CA LEU A 384 10.12 14.46 28.66
C LEU A 384 11.46 14.89 29.21
N ILE A 385 12.58 14.45 28.62
CA ILE A 385 13.94 14.86 29.03
C ILE A 385 14.18 16.33 28.68
N ILE A 386 13.79 16.79 27.50
CA ILE A 386 13.96 18.18 27.04
C ILE A 386 13.13 19.17 27.89
N ASN A 387 11.89 18.80 28.22
CA ASN A 387 10.97 19.63 28.99
C ASN A 387 11.36 19.72 30.49
N ASN A 388 12.23 18.83 30.99
CA ASN A 388 12.73 18.81 32.39
C ASN A 388 14.10 19.46 32.52
N GLN A 389 14.71 19.96 31.48
CA GLN A 389 15.93 20.75 31.46
C GLN A 389 15.65 22.25 31.30
#